data_24741660a5105c8bec77b8aeeb1331aa
#
_entry.id   24741660a5105c8bec77b8aeeb1331aa
#
_cell.length_a   1.000
_cell.length_b   1.000
_cell.length_c   1.000
_cell.angle_alpha   90.00
_cell.angle_beta   90.00
_cell.angle_gamma   90.00
#
_symmetry.space_group_name_H-M   'P 1'
#
loop_
_entity.id
_entity.type
_entity.pdbx_description
1 polymer ?
#
loop_
_entity_poly.entity_id
_entity_poly.type
_entity_poly.pdbx_seq_one_letter_code
_entity_poly.pdbx_strand_id
1 'polypeptide(L)'
;VFMSIDNYGKVFELKENEFSGFLSDSKITDIDEDNIATTITIHDITKMADQLDHSMGSYMTYFQVLCILLAAVMIYLLTKLIIEKNENAISMTKILGYENREIASLYLLSTSIVVVIADVISVILGTLVMNAAWRMILFSYSGWFAFRIKPSGYAKMFGFVLVGYLIVMIFDFQRIKKIPMDQALKNME
;
A
#
# COMPACT_ATOMS: atom_id res chain seq x y z
N VAL A 1 -4.29 31.82 -2.24
CA VAL A 1 -4.37 32.69 -3.43
C VAL A 1 -3.06 33.43 -3.50
N PHE A 2 -2.33 33.31 -4.63
CA PHE A 2 -1.12 34.09 -4.86
C PHE A 2 -1.51 35.30 -5.71
N MET A 3 -1.09 36.48 -5.31
CA MET A 3 -1.29 37.72 -6.05
C MET A 3 -0.05 38.58 -5.95
N SER A 4 0.11 39.55 -6.87
CA SER A 4 1.21 40.51 -6.78
C SER A 4 1.07 41.40 -5.58
N ILE A 5 2.19 41.89 -5.04
CA ILE A 5 2.22 42.75 -3.85
C ILE A 5 1.43 44.05 -4.08
N ASP A 6 1.47 44.60 -5.33
CA ASP A 6 0.72 45.78 -5.71
C ASP A 6 -0.82 45.57 -5.66
N ASN A 7 -1.27 44.39 -6.12
CA ASN A 7 -2.69 44.05 -6.05
C ASN A 7 -3.11 43.75 -4.61
N TYR A 8 -2.26 43.12 -3.82
CA TYR A 8 -2.48 42.88 -2.41
C TYR A 8 -2.64 44.19 -1.65
N GLY A 9 -1.73 45.15 -1.85
CA GLY A 9 -1.80 46.49 -1.23
C GLY A 9 -3.08 47.23 -1.60
N LYS A 10 -3.54 47.14 -2.85
CA LYS A 10 -4.79 47.77 -3.29
C LYS A 10 -6.04 47.14 -2.69
N VAL A 11 -6.06 45.83 -2.55
CA VAL A 11 -7.22 45.07 -2.01
C VAL A 11 -7.34 45.26 -0.50
N PHE A 12 -6.21 45.34 0.23
CA PHE A 12 -6.18 45.45 1.68
C PHE A 12 -5.86 46.87 2.20
N GLU A 13 -5.84 47.87 1.30
CA GLU A 13 -5.59 49.28 1.62
C GLU A 13 -4.28 49.51 2.39
N LEU A 14 -3.23 48.72 2.07
CA LEU A 14 -1.93 48.82 2.72
C LEU A 14 -1.12 49.98 2.16
N LYS A 15 -0.26 50.60 2.97
CA LYS A 15 0.67 51.63 2.53
C LYS A 15 1.73 51.03 1.62
N GLU A 16 2.36 51.86 0.79
CA GLU A 16 3.50 51.41 -0.04
C GLU A 16 4.59 50.75 0.84
N ASN A 17 5.00 49.55 0.47
CA ASN A 17 5.97 48.72 1.16
C ASN A 17 5.54 48.21 2.56
N GLU A 18 4.26 48.16 2.86
CA GLU A 18 3.75 47.53 4.08
C GLU A 18 3.52 46.03 3.79
N PHE A 19 4.18 45.16 4.56
CA PHE A 19 4.04 43.70 4.48
C PHE A 19 4.18 43.09 5.89
N SER A 20 3.58 41.94 6.07
CA SER A 20 3.49 41.27 7.38
C SER A 20 4.62 40.30 7.68
N GLY A 21 5.50 40.01 6.74
CA GLY A 21 6.60 39.11 6.97
C GLY A 21 7.44 38.78 5.75
N PHE A 22 8.52 38.06 5.98
CA PHE A 22 9.46 37.61 4.97
C PHE A 22 9.41 36.08 4.85
N LEU A 23 9.59 35.57 3.62
CA LEU A 23 9.86 34.17 3.35
C LEU A 23 11.30 34.03 2.87
N SER A 24 12.06 33.16 3.50
CA SER A 24 13.46 32.95 3.17
C SER A 24 13.83 31.46 3.29
N ASP A 25 14.73 30.99 2.43
CA ASP A 25 15.31 29.64 2.50
C ASP A 25 16.42 29.52 3.57
N SER A 26 16.88 30.67 4.09
CA SER A 26 17.90 30.74 5.12
C SER A 26 17.44 31.58 6.30
N LYS A 27 18.06 31.38 7.47
CA LYS A 27 17.75 32.20 8.66
C LYS A 27 18.09 33.65 8.38
N ILE A 28 17.10 34.54 8.52
CA ILE A 28 17.28 35.99 8.42
C ILE A 28 17.91 36.46 9.74
N THR A 29 19.04 37.17 9.69
CA THR A 29 19.79 37.66 10.85
C THR A 29 19.88 39.17 10.92
N ASP A 30 19.42 39.88 9.87
CA ASP A 30 19.56 41.33 9.71
C ASP A 30 18.38 42.12 10.28
N ILE A 31 17.47 41.46 11.00
CA ILE A 31 16.28 42.07 11.62
C ILE A 31 16.46 42.02 13.12
N ASP A 32 16.26 43.15 13.81
CA ASP A 32 16.29 43.21 15.26
C ASP A 32 15.18 42.32 15.86
N GLU A 33 15.52 41.55 16.89
CA GLU A 33 14.61 40.60 17.54
C GLU A 33 13.33 41.23 18.06
N ASP A 34 13.38 42.50 18.47
CA ASP A 34 12.23 43.28 18.94
C ASP A 34 11.16 43.51 17.85
N ASN A 35 11.55 43.43 16.59
CA ASN A 35 10.68 43.56 15.42
C ASN A 35 10.12 42.23 14.89
N ILE A 36 10.51 41.11 15.50
CA ILE A 36 10.08 39.76 15.09
C ILE A 36 8.94 39.30 16.00
N ALA A 37 7.74 39.32 15.51
CA ALA A 37 6.58 38.80 16.24
C ALA A 37 6.62 37.27 16.38
N THR A 38 7.01 36.56 15.34
CA THR A 38 7.16 35.10 15.34
C THR A 38 8.01 34.63 14.16
N THR A 39 8.73 33.53 14.35
CA THR A 39 9.45 32.83 13.30
C THR A 39 8.82 31.47 13.10
N ILE A 40 8.28 31.23 11.92
CA ILE A 40 7.67 29.94 11.55
C ILE A 40 8.64 29.17 10.68
N THR A 41 9.16 28.06 11.20
CA THR A 41 10.07 27.18 10.47
C THR A 41 9.30 26.06 9.76
N ILE A 42 9.95 25.40 8.78
CA ILE A 42 9.41 24.19 8.15
C ILE A 42 9.08 23.13 9.22
N HIS A 43 9.92 23.02 10.24
CA HIS A 43 9.70 22.09 11.35
C HIS A 43 8.41 22.41 12.13
N ASP A 44 8.07 23.66 12.34
CA ASP A 44 6.84 24.04 13.04
C ASP A 44 5.60 23.73 12.22
N ILE A 45 5.68 23.91 10.89
CA ILE A 45 4.60 23.56 9.96
C ILE A 45 4.41 22.03 9.87
N THR A 46 5.50 21.27 9.86
CA THR A 46 5.44 19.79 9.74
C THR A 46 5.16 19.11 11.07
N LYS A 47 5.35 19.77 12.21
CA LYS A 47 5.18 19.21 13.55
C LYS A 47 3.80 18.55 13.76
N MET A 48 2.75 19.18 13.27
CA MET A 48 1.39 18.59 13.34
C MET A 48 1.27 17.34 12.47
N ALA A 49 1.85 17.36 11.28
CA ALA A 49 1.88 16.17 10.40
C ALA A 49 2.69 15.04 11.02
N ASP A 50 3.83 15.35 11.64
CA ASP A 50 4.68 14.37 12.32
C ASP A 50 3.97 13.77 13.56
N GLN A 51 3.24 14.59 14.31
CA GLN A 51 2.42 14.12 15.43
C GLN A 51 1.27 13.21 14.97
N LEU A 52 0.61 13.55 13.86
CA LEU A 52 -0.42 12.70 13.26
C LEU A 52 0.17 11.38 12.76
N ASP A 53 1.32 11.41 12.09
CA ASP A 53 2.00 10.21 11.63
C ASP A 53 2.43 9.32 12.82
N HIS A 54 2.96 9.91 13.88
CA HIS A 54 3.34 9.15 15.08
C HIS A 54 2.12 8.55 15.82
N SER A 55 1.01 9.29 15.94
CA SER A 55 -0.18 8.81 16.65
C SER A 55 -1.03 7.86 15.82
N MET A 56 -1.22 8.12 14.53
CA MET A 56 -2.04 7.29 13.64
C MET A 56 -1.27 6.21 12.90
N GLY A 57 0.04 6.38 12.70
CA GLY A 57 0.89 5.45 11.96
C GLY A 57 0.90 4.05 12.57
N SER A 58 0.91 3.95 13.91
CA SER A 58 0.82 2.66 14.60
C SER A 58 -0.50 1.95 14.33
N TYR A 59 -1.63 2.66 14.39
CA TYR A 59 -2.94 2.08 14.09
C TYR A 59 -3.03 1.63 12.62
N MET A 60 -2.50 2.42 11.70
CA MET A 60 -2.44 2.06 10.28
C MET A 60 -1.60 0.82 10.04
N THR A 61 -0.50 0.65 10.77
CA THR A 61 0.33 -0.56 10.71
C THR A 61 -0.43 -1.81 11.18
N TYR A 62 -1.16 -1.74 12.28
CA TYR A 62 -2.00 -2.86 12.73
C TYR A 62 -3.09 -3.20 11.72
N PHE A 63 -3.76 -2.19 11.15
CA PHE A 63 -4.75 -2.39 10.11
C PHE A 63 -4.16 -3.04 8.86
N GLN A 64 -2.96 -2.62 8.45
CA GLN A 64 -2.23 -3.20 7.34
C GLN A 64 -1.89 -4.68 7.56
N VAL A 65 -1.41 -5.04 8.76
CA VAL A 65 -1.14 -6.45 9.12
C VAL A 65 -2.42 -7.27 9.06
N LEU A 66 -3.54 -6.75 9.56
CA LEU A 66 -4.83 -7.42 9.48
C LEU A 66 -5.25 -7.67 8.02
N CYS A 67 -5.11 -6.67 7.15
CA CYS A 67 -5.41 -6.81 5.71
C CYS A 67 -4.54 -7.89 5.04
N ILE A 68 -3.25 -7.95 5.38
CA ILE A 68 -2.32 -8.97 4.87
C ILE A 68 -2.76 -10.37 5.31
N LEU A 69 -3.14 -10.53 6.57
CA LEU A 69 -3.63 -11.81 7.10
C LEU A 69 -4.91 -12.24 6.38
N LEU A 70 -5.87 -11.34 6.18
CA LEU A 70 -7.10 -11.64 5.44
C LEU A 70 -6.80 -12.03 3.99
N ALA A 71 -5.91 -11.30 3.31
CA ALA A 71 -5.50 -11.64 1.95
C ALA A 71 -4.83 -13.02 1.90
N ALA A 72 -3.94 -13.33 2.82
CA ALA A 72 -3.28 -14.64 2.91
C ALA A 72 -4.29 -15.78 3.13
N VAL A 73 -5.27 -15.58 4.03
CA VAL A 73 -6.35 -16.56 4.26
C VAL A 73 -7.18 -16.78 2.99
N MET A 74 -7.54 -15.71 2.28
CA MET A 74 -8.31 -15.82 1.04
C MET A 74 -7.54 -16.58 -0.05
N ILE A 75 -6.26 -16.27 -0.25
CA ILE A 75 -5.40 -16.97 -1.20
C ILE A 75 -5.28 -18.44 -0.80
N TYR A 76 -5.04 -18.72 0.49
CA TYR A 76 -4.95 -20.09 1.02
C TYR A 76 -6.24 -20.90 0.77
N LEU A 77 -7.42 -20.29 0.97
CA LEU A 77 -8.69 -20.98 0.73
C LEU A 77 -8.90 -21.28 -0.74
N LEU A 78 -8.54 -20.35 -1.64
CA LEU A 78 -8.63 -20.54 -3.08
C LEU A 78 -7.69 -21.64 -3.56
N THR A 79 -6.43 -21.61 -3.16
CA THR A 79 -5.45 -22.63 -3.55
C THR A 79 -5.78 -23.99 -2.95
N LYS A 80 -6.28 -24.02 -1.71
CA LYS A 80 -6.82 -25.25 -1.09
C LYS A 80 -7.90 -25.87 -1.98
N LEU A 81 -8.87 -25.09 -2.40
CA LEU A 81 -9.99 -25.55 -3.23
C LEU A 81 -9.52 -26.05 -4.60
N ILE A 82 -8.54 -25.37 -5.20
CA ILE A 82 -7.91 -25.80 -6.46
C ILE A 82 -7.21 -27.16 -6.30
N ILE A 83 -6.43 -27.33 -5.22
CA ILE A 83 -5.72 -28.57 -4.93
C ILE A 83 -6.69 -29.70 -4.66
N GLU A 84 -7.72 -29.50 -3.82
CA GLU A 84 -8.74 -30.50 -3.52
C GLU A 84 -9.52 -30.92 -4.78
N LYS A 85 -9.87 -29.97 -5.63
CA LYS A 85 -10.56 -30.27 -6.91
C LYS A 85 -9.69 -31.10 -7.88
N ASN A 86 -8.38 -30.95 -7.80
CA ASN A 86 -7.42 -31.65 -8.68
C ASN A 86 -6.72 -32.82 -7.97
N GLU A 87 -7.18 -33.25 -6.80
CA GLU A 87 -6.53 -34.28 -5.98
C GLU A 87 -6.34 -35.60 -6.73
N ASN A 88 -7.34 -36.04 -7.49
CA ASN A 88 -7.26 -37.23 -8.33
C ASN A 88 -6.21 -37.11 -9.43
N ALA A 89 -6.12 -35.96 -10.10
CA ALA A 89 -5.13 -35.71 -11.13
C ALA A 89 -3.71 -35.67 -10.54
N ILE A 90 -3.56 -35.08 -9.37
CA ILE A 90 -2.29 -35.04 -8.63
C ILE A 90 -1.86 -36.45 -8.23
N SER A 91 -2.79 -37.27 -7.67
CA SER A 91 -2.53 -38.67 -7.32
C SER A 91 -2.11 -39.51 -8.53
N MET A 92 -2.82 -39.37 -9.66
CA MET A 92 -2.48 -40.03 -10.91
C MET A 92 -1.07 -39.66 -11.41
N THR A 93 -0.73 -38.37 -11.34
CA THR A 93 0.60 -37.88 -11.73
C THR A 93 1.71 -38.45 -10.84
N LYS A 94 1.42 -38.64 -9.52
CA LYS A 94 2.34 -39.34 -8.60
C LYS A 94 2.55 -40.79 -8.95
N ILE A 95 1.49 -41.52 -9.36
CA ILE A 95 1.56 -42.91 -9.79
C ILE A 95 2.44 -43.03 -11.06
N LEU A 96 2.40 -42.02 -11.95
CA LEU A 96 3.26 -41.97 -13.16
C LEU A 96 4.74 -41.69 -12.85
N GLY A 97 5.10 -41.48 -11.57
CA GLY A 97 6.49 -41.36 -11.12
C GLY A 97 6.99 -39.91 -11.01
N TYR A 98 6.14 -38.91 -11.18
CA TYR A 98 6.54 -37.51 -11.00
C TYR A 98 6.82 -37.18 -9.53
N GLU A 99 7.87 -36.40 -9.31
CA GLU A 99 8.19 -35.93 -7.94
C GLU A 99 7.21 -34.91 -7.42
N ASN A 100 7.02 -34.88 -6.09
CA ASN A 100 6.15 -33.88 -5.45
C ASN A 100 6.52 -32.45 -5.80
N ARG A 101 7.81 -32.16 -6.05
CA ARG A 101 8.31 -30.84 -6.42
C ARG A 101 7.89 -30.45 -7.84
N GLU A 102 7.90 -31.37 -8.76
CA GLU A 102 7.48 -31.15 -10.16
C GLU A 102 5.98 -30.89 -10.23
N ILE A 103 5.19 -31.71 -9.53
CA ILE A 103 3.73 -31.53 -9.43
C ILE A 103 3.39 -30.21 -8.77
N ALA A 104 4.02 -29.89 -7.64
CA ALA A 104 3.81 -28.62 -6.96
C ALA A 104 4.18 -27.42 -7.86
N SER A 105 5.27 -27.55 -8.62
CA SER A 105 5.68 -26.49 -9.56
C SER A 105 4.60 -26.19 -10.60
N LEU A 106 3.96 -27.21 -11.16
CA LEU A 106 2.89 -27.03 -12.15
C LEU A 106 1.70 -26.24 -11.60
N TYR A 107 1.20 -26.61 -10.42
CA TYR A 107 0.04 -25.96 -9.82
C TYR A 107 0.38 -24.61 -9.21
N LEU A 108 1.50 -24.51 -8.50
CA LEU A 108 1.91 -23.28 -7.83
C LEU A 108 2.40 -22.21 -8.82
N LEU A 109 3.04 -22.59 -9.93
CA LEU A 109 3.49 -21.64 -10.93
C LEU A 109 2.32 -20.89 -11.57
N SER A 110 1.26 -21.63 -11.95
CA SER A 110 0.05 -21.02 -12.50
C SER A 110 -0.58 -20.04 -11.53
N THR A 111 -0.69 -20.41 -10.26
CA THR A 111 -1.24 -19.53 -9.21
C THR A 111 -0.32 -18.32 -8.96
N SER A 112 1.01 -18.52 -8.98
CA SER A 112 1.98 -17.43 -8.81
C SER A 112 1.84 -16.36 -9.89
N ILE A 113 1.69 -16.76 -11.14
CA ILE A 113 1.51 -15.84 -12.27
C ILE A 113 0.23 -15.01 -12.08
N VAL A 114 -0.86 -15.67 -11.72
CA VAL A 114 -2.15 -15.00 -11.48
C VAL A 114 -2.05 -14.01 -10.31
N VAL A 115 -1.41 -14.40 -9.20
CA VAL A 115 -1.23 -13.53 -8.03
C VAL A 115 -0.41 -12.30 -8.38
N VAL A 116 0.71 -12.45 -9.10
CA VAL A 116 1.55 -11.31 -9.49
C VAL A 116 0.81 -10.34 -10.41
N ILE A 117 0.09 -10.86 -11.41
CA ILE A 117 -0.71 -10.03 -12.32
C ILE A 117 -1.83 -9.31 -11.55
N ALA A 118 -2.55 -10.03 -10.71
CA ALA A 118 -3.62 -9.48 -9.88
C ALA A 118 -3.10 -8.41 -8.91
N ASP A 119 -1.92 -8.60 -8.34
CA ASP A 119 -1.29 -7.64 -7.43
C ASP A 119 -0.95 -6.33 -8.17
N VAL A 120 -0.35 -6.40 -9.34
CA VAL A 120 -0.09 -5.20 -10.17
C VAL A 120 -1.39 -4.46 -10.49
N ILE A 121 -2.43 -5.19 -10.92
CA ILE A 121 -3.73 -4.60 -11.24
C ILE A 121 -4.35 -3.96 -9.98
N SER A 122 -4.28 -4.64 -8.84
CA SER A 122 -4.87 -4.17 -7.58
C SER A 122 -4.18 -2.90 -7.05
N VAL A 123 -2.86 -2.76 -7.20
CA VAL A 123 -2.13 -1.53 -6.84
C VAL A 123 -2.60 -0.36 -7.70
N ILE A 124 -2.79 -0.56 -9.01
CA ILE A 124 -3.29 0.49 -9.91
C ILE A 124 -4.73 0.87 -9.54
N LEU A 125 -5.63 -0.11 -9.42
CA LEU A 125 -7.03 0.13 -9.06
C LEU A 125 -7.16 0.76 -7.68
N GLY A 126 -6.43 0.26 -6.70
CA GLY A 126 -6.41 0.79 -5.34
C GLY A 126 -5.97 2.26 -5.31
N THR A 127 -4.97 2.63 -6.10
CA THR A 127 -4.52 4.02 -6.22
C THR A 127 -5.60 4.92 -6.83
N LEU A 128 -6.29 4.44 -7.87
CA LEU A 128 -7.39 5.19 -8.50
C LEU A 128 -8.56 5.40 -7.54
N VAL A 129 -8.98 4.34 -6.85
CA VAL A 129 -10.05 4.39 -5.85
C VAL A 129 -9.69 5.33 -4.71
N MET A 130 -8.45 5.23 -4.19
CA MET A 130 -8.00 6.10 -3.09
C MET A 130 -7.91 7.57 -3.52
N ASN A 131 -7.47 7.86 -4.74
CA ASN A 131 -7.47 9.21 -5.28
C ASN A 131 -8.90 9.79 -5.41
N ALA A 132 -9.85 8.98 -5.86
CA ALA A 132 -11.26 9.38 -5.93
C ALA A 132 -11.84 9.63 -4.53
N ALA A 133 -11.61 8.71 -3.60
CA ALA A 133 -12.04 8.84 -2.20
C ALA A 133 -11.44 10.08 -1.53
N TRP A 134 -10.15 10.36 -1.77
CA TRP A 134 -9.46 11.54 -1.26
C TRP A 134 -10.14 12.84 -1.70
N ARG A 135 -10.51 12.94 -2.97
CA ARG A 135 -11.25 14.09 -3.51
C ARG A 135 -12.63 14.26 -2.85
N MET A 136 -13.33 13.15 -2.59
CA MET A 136 -14.64 13.19 -1.93
C MET A 136 -14.53 13.64 -0.48
N ILE A 137 -13.57 13.11 0.27
CA ILE A 137 -13.33 13.45 1.68
C ILE A 137 -12.97 14.93 1.83
N LEU A 138 -12.13 15.46 0.92
CA LEU A 138 -11.66 16.83 0.98
C LEU A 138 -12.58 17.83 0.29
N PHE A 139 -13.69 17.40 -0.29
CA PHE A 139 -14.62 18.31 -0.99
C PHE A 139 -15.14 19.45 -0.11
N SER A 140 -15.32 19.19 1.19
CA SER A 140 -15.81 20.17 2.18
C SER A 140 -14.71 21.04 2.82
N TYR A 141 -13.43 20.78 2.49
CA TYR A 141 -12.33 21.54 3.06
C TYR A 141 -11.91 22.69 2.15
N SER A 142 -11.75 23.88 2.74
CA SER A 142 -11.21 25.07 2.06
C SER A 142 -9.68 24.95 1.97
N GLY A 143 -9.18 24.31 0.95
CA GLY A 143 -7.74 24.15 0.75
C GLY A 143 -7.45 23.09 -0.31
N TRP A 144 -6.22 23.07 -0.80
CA TRP A 144 -5.77 22.06 -1.74
C TRP A 144 -4.75 21.13 -1.09
N PHE A 145 -5.11 19.86 -0.97
CA PHE A 145 -4.23 18.80 -0.46
C PHE A 145 -3.94 17.81 -1.58
N ALA A 146 -2.68 17.75 -2.00
CA ALA A 146 -2.26 16.81 -3.02
C ALA A 146 -2.23 15.37 -2.49
N PHE A 147 -2.92 14.46 -3.18
CA PHE A 147 -2.74 13.04 -2.95
C PHE A 147 -1.43 12.59 -3.61
N ARG A 148 -0.43 12.24 -2.81
CA ARG A 148 0.87 11.76 -3.29
C ARG A 148 1.30 10.52 -2.52
N ILE A 149 1.56 9.43 -3.24
CA ILE A 149 2.19 8.24 -2.68
C ILE A 149 3.64 8.24 -3.13
N LYS A 150 4.56 8.08 -2.18
CA LYS A 150 5.99 7.95 -2.51
C LYS A 150 6.22 6.63 -3.29
N PRO A 151 7.19 6.56 -4.23
CA PRO A 151 7.50 5.31 -4.95
C PRO A 151 7.80 4.13 -4.03
N SER A 152 8.44 4.39 -2.88
CA SER A 152 8.65 3.37 -1.84
C SER A 152 7.36 2.80 -1.25
N GLY A 153 6.26 3.57 -1.27
CA GLY A 153 4.94 3.12 -0.83
C GLY A 153 4.38 2.04 -1.77
N TYR A 154 4.48 2.25 -3.08
CA TYR A 154 4.08 1.24 -4.07
C TYR A 154 4.89 -0.05 -3.94
N ALA A 155 6.22 0.07 -3.76
CA ALA A 155 7.09 -1.08 -3.53
C ALA A 155 6.71 -1.86 -2.27
N LYS A 156 6.34 -1.17 -1.18
CA LYS A 156 5.85 -1.81 0.04
C LYS A 156 4.52 -2.52 -0.18
N MET A 157 3.55 -1.90 -0.87
CA MET A 157 2.25 -2.51 -1.17
C MET A 157 2.44 -3.84 -1.92
N PHE A 158 3.21 -3.81 -3.00
CA PHE A 158 3.53 -4.99 -3.78
C PHE A 158 4.28 -6.06 -2.96
N GLY A 159 5.31 -5.64 -2.21
CA GLY A 159 6.11 -6.53 -1.38
C GLY A 159 5.31 -7.24 -0.29
N PHE A 160 4.35 -6.59 0.34
CA PHE A 160 3.52 -7.19 1.40
C PHE A 160 2.64 -8.31 0.87
N VAL A 161 2.02 -8.14 -0.30
CA VAL A 161 1.20 -9.18 -0.93
C VAL A 161 2.05 -10.38 -1.31
N LEU A 162 3.24 -10.14 -1.89
CA LEU A 162 4.18 -11.20 -2.24
C LEU A 162 4.64 -12.00 -1.01
N VAL A 163 4.96 -11.32 0.10
CA VAL A 163 5.35 -12.01 1.35
C VAL A 163 4.19 -12.88 1.86
N GLY A 164 2.96 -12.35 1.90
CA GLY A 164 1.79 -13.12 2.26
C GLY A 164 1.60 -14.35 1.37
N TYR A 165 1.75 -14.18 0.06
CA TYR A 165 1.66 -15.27 -0.90
C TYR A 165 2.76 -16.34 -0.72
N LEU A 166 4.00 -15.94 -0.46
CA LEU A 166 5.10 -16.89 -0.20
C LEU A 166 4.82 -17.77 1.02
N ILE A 167 4.23 -17.22 2.06
CA ILE A 167 3.82 -17.99 3.24
C ILE A 167 2.76 -19.04 2.84
N VAL A 168 1.75 -18.64 2.10
CA VAL A 168 0.70 -19.56 1.62
C VAL A 168 1.28 -20.65 0.72
N MET A 169 2.21 -20.31 -0.18
CA MET A 169 2.87 -21.26 -1.08
C MET A 169 3.59 -22.38 -0.31
N ILE A 170 4.18 -22.07 0.84
CA ILE A 170 4.83 -23.10 1.69
C ILE A 170 3.78 -24.08 2.22
N PHE A 171 2.63 -23.60 2.68
CA PHE A 171 1.54 -24.47 3.18
C PHE A 171 0.96 -25.32 2.05
N ASP A 172 0.77 -24.77 0.87
CA ASP A 172 0.24 -25.48 -0.30
C ASP A 172 1.20 -26.58 -0.78
N PHE A 173 2.50 -26.30 -0.79
CA PHE A 173 3.51 -27.30 -1.07
C PHE A 173 3.45 -28.49 -0.10
N GLN A 174 3.32 -28.22 1.20
CA GLN A 174 3.17 -29.27 2.20
C GLN A 174 1.88 -30.09 2.00
N ARG A 175 0.81 -29.44 1.54
CA ARG A 175 -0.47 -30.10 1.27
C ARG A 175 -0.36 -31.04 0.06
N ILE A 176 0.22 -30.59 -1.06
CA ILE A 176 0.46 -31.43 -2.26
C ILE A 176 1.29 -32.65 -1.89
N LYS A 177 2.30 -32.49 -1.02
CA LYS A 177 3.13 -33.62 -0.53
C LYS A 177 2.30 -34.65 0.24
N LYS A 178 1.27 -34.23 0.99
CA LYS A 178 0.43 -35.12 1.82
C LYS A 178 -0.63 -35.90 1.03
N ILE A 179 -0.92 -35.55 -0.22
CA ILE A 179 -1.90 -36.30 -1.03
C ILE A 179 -1.38 -37.71 -1.30
N PRO A 180 -2.13 -38.76 -0.91
CA PRO A 180 -1.70 -40.14 -1.08
C PRO A 180 -1.78 -40.56 -2.55
N MET A 181 -0.99 -41.54 -2.95
CA MET A 181 -0.93 -42.06 -4.32
C MET A 181 -2.15 -42.94 -4.64
N ASP A 182 -2.79 -43.54 -3.64
CA ASP A 182 -3.91 -44.48 -3.80
C ASP A 182 -5.27 -43.79 -3.95
N GLN A 183 -5.34 -42.47 -3.84
CA GLN A 183 -6.60 -41.72 -3.89
C GLN A 183 -7.28 -41.82 -5.26
N ALA A 184 -6.51 -41.84 -6.34
CA ALA A 184 -7.06 -42.01 -7.69
C ALA A 184 -7.62 -43.43 -7.93
N LEU A 185 -7.13 -44.43 -7.21
CA LEU A 185 -7.61 -45.81 -7.33
C LEU A 185 -8.88 -46.05 -6.53
N LYS A 186 -9.05 -45.38 -5.36
CA LYS A 186 -10.25 -45.52 -4.53
C LYS A 186 -11.51 -44.93 -5.13
N ASN A 187 -11.39 -43.97 -6.03
CA ASN A 187 -12.53 -43.33 -6.70
C ASN A 187 -12.94 -44.06 -8.00
N MET A 188 -12.31 -45.18 -8.37
CA MET A 188 -12.67 -46.00 -9.50
C MET A 188 -13.52 -47.24 -9.11
N GLU A 189 -13.69 -47.51 -7.83
CA GLU A 189 -14.65 -48.45 -7.27
C GLU A 189 -15.96 -47.79 -6.91
#